data_41823909b73d671542cb4c898666c051
#
_entry.id   41823909b73d671542cb4c898666c051
#
_cell.length_a   1.000
_cell.length_b   1.000
_cell.length_c   1.000
_cell.angle_alpha   90.00
_cell.angle_beta   90.00
_cell.angle_gamma   90.00
#
_symmetry.space_group_name_H-M   'P 1'
#
loop_
_entity.id
_entity.type
_entity.pdbx_description
1 polymer ?
#
loop_
_entity_poly.entity_id
_entity_poly.type
_entity_poly.pdbx_seq_one_letter_code
_entity_poly.pdbx_strand_id
1 'polypeptide(L)'
;MRLIKNRFLPILLTLFMSFQSLGLSDALLKAISKKGYTTPSPIQLKAIPKILEGRDVLASAQTGTGKTAGFTLPMLQQFLANAGQHQGRRKIKSLILTPTRELAAQVLEDVKTYSEFTDLKSTVVFGGVNANPQIKTLRQGVDILVATPGRLLDLHNQGVINFSGIQFLVLDEADRMLDMGFLRDIKRILALLPSKRQNLLFSATFSKEIKTLANSFLDNPAMVEAAPQNTTAEKVDQIIYRTNKGLKTNLVIKLITEGNWNQVLVFTRTKHGANKLSQKLEKANIKAAAIHGNKSQGARTRALAGFKEGSISVLVATDIAARGLDIPLLPHVINFELPNIPEDYVHRIGRTGRAGASGKAISIVSVDEYAYARGIEKLLNIKLESTVIPGFEPTESLHEVESKKAENKAAHNRGGRNNSRSQSNKPSQDGSKKRRNFRR
;
A
#
# COMPACT_ATOMS: atom_id res chain seq x y z
N MET A 1 -4.99 53.27 4.71
CA MET A 1 -4.68 52.63 3.43
C MET A 1 -3.29 51.94 3.48
N ARG A 2 -3.03 51.04 4.47
CA ARG A 2 -1.70 50.42 4.67
C ARG A 2 -1.72 48.98 5.23
N LEU A 3 -2.81 48.22 5.08
CA LEU A 3 -2.95 46.87 5.66
C LEU A 3 -3.32 45.73 4.66
N ILE A 4 -3.29 45.97 3.35
CA ILE A 4 -3.68 44.96 2.34
C ILE A 4 -2.48 44.29 1.64
N LYS A 5 -1.23 44.81 1.80
CA LYS A 5 -0.06 44.34 1.02
C LYS A 5 0.59 43.05 1.49
N ASN A 6 0.31 42.52 2.70
CA ASN A 6 1.07 41.38 3.23
C ASN A 6 0.36 40.01 3.14
N ARG A 7 -0.86 39.92 2.63
CA ARG A 7 -1.58 38.62 2.49
C ARG A 7 -1.44 38.00 1.10
N PHE A 8 -1.05 38.74 0.09
CA PHE A 8 -0.91 38.23 -1.29
C PHE A 8 0.48 37.76 -1.66
N LEU A 9 1.52 38.12 -0.90
CA LEU A 9 2.90 37.77 -1.19
C LEU A 9 3.17 36.25 -1.08
N PRO A 10 2.68 35.51 -0.07
CA PRO A 10 2.90 34.06 0.00
C PRO A 10 2.12 33.28 -1.06
N ILE A 11 0.97 33.76 -1.51
CA ILE A 11 0.18 33.13 -2.58
C ILE A 11 0.82 33.36 -3.95
N LEU A 12 1.39 34.52 -4.20
CA LEU A 12 2.10 34.82 -5.45
C LEU A 12 3.43 34.04 -5.56
N LEU A 13 4.16 33.79 -4.46
CA LEU A 13 5.39 33.01 -4.49
C LEU A 13 5.14 31.52 -4.81
N THR A 14 4.00 30.98 -4.44
CA THR A 14 3.63 29.58 -4.75
C THR A 14 3.21 29.40 -6.22
N LEU A 15 2.78 30.46 -6.89
CA LEU A 15 2.31 30.45 -8.28
C LEU A 15 3.44 30.40 -9.33
N PHE A 16 4.71 30.65 -8.94
CA PHE A 16 5.84 30.69 -9.86
C PHE A 16 6.92 29.62 -9.65
N MET A 17 6.71 28.61 -8.81
CA MET A 17 7.69 27.53 -8.69
C MET A 17 7.43 26.46 -9.74
N SER A 18 8.25 26.45 -10.77
CA SER A 18 8.28 25.42 -11.82
C SER A 18 9.32 24.33 -11.50
N PHE A 19 9.26 23.18 -12.19
CA PHE A 19 10.29 22.14 -12.06
C PHE A 19 11.69 22.65 -12.46
N GLN A 20 11.77 23.64 -13.36
CA GLN A 20 13.03 24.27 -13.75
C GLN A 20 13.74 24.95 -12.56
N SER A 21 12.98 25.53 -11.63
CA SER A 21 13.54 26.19 -10.45
C SER A 21 14.10 25.23 -9.39
N LEU A 22 13.86 23.91 -9.55
CA LEU A 22 14.31 22.87 -8.60
C LEU A 22 15.72 22.33 -8.86
N GLY A 23 16.46 22.88 -9.85
CA GLY A 23 17.84 22.47 -10.14
C GLY A 23 17.95 21.11 -10.82
N LEU A 24 16.93 20.69 -11.58
CA LEU A 24 16.92 19.46 -12.34
C LEU A 24 17.49 19.67 -13.73
N SER A 25 18.22 18.67 -14.24
CA SER A 25 18.82 18.68 -15.60
C SER A 25 17.74 18.58 -16.69
N ASP A 26 18.10 19.01 -17.91
CA ASP A 26 17.21 18.98 -19.08
C ASP A 26 16.66 17.60 -19.39
N ALA A 27 17.45 16.54 -19.20
CA ALA A 27 16.99 15.16 -19.39
C ALA A 27 15.80 14.82 -18.46
N LEU A 28 15.85 15.23 -17.20
CA LEU A 28 14.77 15.02 -16.22
C LEU A 28 13.58 15.94 -16.50
N LEU A 29 13.84 17.20 -16.83
CA LEU A 29 12.76 18.15 -17.21
C LEU A 29 11.99 17.67 -18.46
N LYS A 30 12.67 17.10 -19.45
CA LYS A 30 12.06 16.50 -20.63
C LYS A 30 11.16 15.32 -20.26
N ALA A 31 11.60 14.44 -19.35
CA ALA A 31 10.82 13.31 -18.87
C ALA A 31 9.56 13.76 -18.11
N ILE A 32 9.67 14.76 -17.25
CA ILE A 32 8.57 15.39 -16.49
C ILE A 32 7.54 15.99 -17.45
N SER A 33 7.99 16.76 -18.43
CA SER A 33 7.13 17.37 -19.46
C SER A 33 6.39 16.34 -20.29
N LYS A 34 7.08 15.27 -20.72
CA LYS A 34 6.47 14.13 -21.45
C LYS A 34 5.38 13.44 -20.63
N LYS A 35 5.52 13.38 -19.29
CA LYS A 35 4.50 12.83 -18.37
C LYS A 35 3.33 13.80 -18.14
N GLY A 36 3.40 15.01 -18.66
CA GLY A 36 2.35 16.03 -18.54
C GLY A 36 2.36 16.79 -17.20
N TYR A 37 3.48 16.73 -16.45
CA TYR A 37 3.60 17.47 -15.21
C TYR A 37 4.07 18.91 -15.50
N THR A 38 3.25 19.89 -15.12
CA THR A 38 3.53 21.32 -15.32
C THR A 38 4.04 22.01 -14.06
N THR A 39 3.48 21.65 -12.92
CA THR A 39 3.80 22.26 -11.62
C THR A 39 4.14 21.21 -10.59
N PRO A 40 5.21 21.43 -9.79
CA PRO A 40 5.56 20.51 -8.71
C PRO A 40 4.53 20.57 -7.57
N SER A 41 4.24 19.41 -7.01
CA SER A 41 3.37 19.29 -5.84
C SER A 41 4.04 19.82 -4.57
N PRO A 42 3.27 20.10 -3.49
CA PRO A 42 3.81 20.61 -2.23
C PRO A 42 4.92 19.71 -1.62
N ILE A 43 4.81 18.39 -1.73
CA ILE A 43 5.85 17.47 -1.25
C ILE A 43 7.12 17.56 -2.10
N GLN A 44 6.99 17.74 -3.42
CA GLN A 44 8.11 17.86 -4.33
C GLN A 44 8.85 19.17 -4.10
N LEU A 45 8.13 20.29 -3.95
CA LEU A 45 8.73 21.61 -3.65
C LEU A 45 9.55 21.61 -2.37
N LYS A 46 9.11 20.87 -1.35
CA LYS A 46 9.79 20.83 -0.05
C LYS A 46 10.89 19.79 0.02
N ALA A 47 10.70 18.61 -0.58
CA ALA A 47 11.64 17.49 -0.46
C ALA A 47 12.80 17.56 -1.46
N ILE A 48 12.53 17.93 -2.74
CA ILE A 48 13.57 17.91 -3.78
C ILE A 48 14.78 18.75 -3.39
N PRO A 49 14.65 20.03 -2.96
CA PRO A 49 15.81 20.84 -2.58
C PRO A 49 16.61 20.21 -1.43
N LYS A 50 15.93 19.67 -0.40
CA LYS A 50 16.59 19.07 0.77
C LYS A 50 17.37 17.80 0.42
N ILE A 51 16.85 17.02 -0.52
CA ILE A 51 17.55 15.83 -1.01
C ILE A 51 18.76 16.25 -1.87
N LEU A 52 18.64 17.27 -2.71
CA LEU A 52 19.76 17.79 -3.50
C LEU A 52 20.88 18.42 -2.64
N GLU A 53 20.52 18.99 -1.47
CA GLU A 53 21.48 19.45 -0.45
C GLU A 53 22.26 18.29 0.22
N GLY A 54 21.94 17.02 -0.10
CA GLY A 54 22.56 15.84 0.49
C GLY A 54 22.04 15.47 1.88
N ARG A 55 20.96 16.09 2.37
CA ARG A 55 20.38 15.83 3.70
C ARG A 55 19.52 14.59 3.70
N ASP A 56 19.53 13.85 4.80
CA ASP A 56 18.51 12.86 5.09
C ASP A 56 17.13 13.54 5.21
N VAL A 57 16.08 12.83 4.80
CA VAL A 57 14.72 13.39 4.81
C VAL A 57 13.74 12.43 5.51
N LEU A 58 12.94 13.00 6.41
CA LEU A 58 11.76 12.36 7.00
C LEU A 58 10.52 13.08 6.50
N ALA A 59 9.78 12.45 5.58
CA ALA A 59 8.66 13.07 4.87
C ALA A 59 7.32 12.47 5.25
N SER A 60 6.37 13.34 5.68
CA SER A 60 4.95 12.99 5.83
C SER A 60 4.18 13.37 4.58
N ALA A 61 3.71 12.35 3.86
CA ALA A 61 2.88 12.57 2.69
C ALA A 61 2.01 11.36 2.37
N GLN A 62 0.77 11.62 2.04
CA GLN A 62 -0.20 10.58 1.66
C GLN A 62 0.10 10.01 0.27
N THR A 63 -0.47 8.83 -0.04
CA THR A 63 -0.39 8.24 -1.39
C THR A 63 -1.04 9.18 -2.42
N GLY A 64 -0.45 9.31 -3.62
CA GLY A 64 -0.96 10.17 -4.69
C GLY A 64 -0.61 11.66 -4.57
N THR A 65 0.24 12.06 -3.61
CA THR A 65 0.75 13.44 -3.49
C THR A 65 1.97 13.72 -4.36
N GLY A 66 2.47 12.74 -5.10
CA GLY A 66 3.67 12.86 -5.93
C GLY A 66 4.99 12.53 -5.22
N LYS A 67 4.95 11.76 -4.12
CA LYS A 67 6.15 11.31 -3.36
C LYS A 67 7.21 10.68 -4.23
N THR A 68 6.79 9.76 -5.13
CA THR A 68 7.71 9.02 -6.00
C THR A 68 8.60 9.95 -6.81
N ALA A 69 8.04 10.98 -7.45
CA ALA A 69 8.83 12.00 -8.12
C ALA A 69 9.67 12.82 -7.12
N GLY A 70 9.13 13.07 -5.91
CA GLY A 70 9.79 13.84 -4.86
C GLY A 70 11.12 13.23 -4.40
N PHE A 71 11.27 11.91 -4.40
CA PHE A 71 12.55 11.26 -4.10
C PHE A 71 13.31 10.78 -5.35
N THR A 72 12.63 10.37 -6.40
CA THR A 72 13.29 9.82 -7.59
C THR A 72 14.04 10.90 -8.35
N LEU A 73 13.41 12.05 -8.60
CA LEU A 73 14.03 13.12 -9.40
C LEU A 73 15.36 13.64 -8.80
N PRO A 74 15.44 14.01 -7.52
CA PRO A 74 16.70 14.47 -6.95
C PRO A 74 17.75 13.37 -6.87
N MET A 75 17.37 12.13 -6.62
CA MET A 75 18.26 10.98 -6.65
C MET A 75 18.86 10.75 -8.05
N LEU A 76 18.04 10.78 -9.11
CA LEU A 76 18.52 10.71 -10.49
C LEU A 76 19.45 11.88 -10.82
N GLN A 77 19.10 13.09 -10.41
CA GLN A 77 19.92 14.29 -10.60
C GLN A 77 21.31 14.14 -10.01
N GLN A 78 21.43 13.63 -8.79
CA GLN A 78 22.72 13.40 -8.15
C GLN A 78 23.54 12.32 -8.88
N PHE A 79 22.91 11.28 -9.42
CA PHE A 79 23.61 10.28 -10.22
C PHE A 79 24.11 10.84 -11.55
N LEU A 80 23.37 11.75 -12.18
CA LEU A 80 23.78 12.42 -13.43
C LEU A 80 24.92 13.41 -13.17
N ALA A 81 24.85 14.18 -12.08
CA ALA A 81 25.90 15.12 -11.71
C ALA A 81 27.25 14.43 -11.39
N ASN A 82 27.19 13.20 -10.86
CA ASN A 82 28.34 12.39 -10.50
C ASN A 82 28.66 11.30 -11.54
N ALA A 83 28.13 11.42 -12.76
CA ALA A 83 28.36 10.48 -13.84
C ALA A 83 29.79 10.61 -14.41
N GLY A 84 30.78 10.02 -13.73
CA GLY A 84 32.04 9.66 -14.34
C GLY A 84 31.83 8.53 -15.37
N GLN A 85 32.78 8.37 -16.33
CA GLN A 85 32.73 7.26 -17.28
C GLN A 85 32.62 5.92 -16.55
N HIS A 86 31.51 5.21 -16.75
CA HIS A 86 31.30 3.90 -16.16
C HIS A 86 32.30 2.88 -16.74
N GLN A 87 33.42 2.70 -16.04
CA GLN A 87 34.33 1.60 -16.33
C GLN A 87 33.90 0.38 -15.53
N GLY A 88 33.47 -0.68 -16.21
CA GLY A 88 33.11 -1.96 -15.62
C GLY A 88 31.61 -2.20 -15.37
N ARG A 89 31.31 -3.25 -14.60
CA ARG A 89 29.93 -3.66 -14.29
C ARG A 89 29.22 -2.64 -13.39
N ARG A 90 27.99 -2.26 -13.75
CA ARG A 90 27.15 -1.35 -12.92
C ARG A 90 26.94 -1.92 -11.54
N LYS A 91 27.10 -1.07 -10.52
CA LYS A 91 26.78 -1.38 -9.12
C LYS A 91 25.47 -0.72 -8.74
N ILE A 92 24.70 -1.37 -7.89
CA ILE A 92 23.48 -0.79 -7.33
C ILE A 92 23.86 0.42 -6.49
N LYS A 93 23.42 1.63 -6.91
CA LYS A 93 23.68 2.91 -6.23
C LYS A 93 22.52 3.33 -5.34
N SER A 94 21.29 2.89 -5.68
CA SER A 94 20.10 3.20 -4.90
C SER A 94 19.27 1.95 -4.63
N LEU A 95 18.76 1.86 -3.39
CA LEU A 95 17.80 0.88 -2.95
C LEU A 95 16.52 1.59 -2.51
N ILE A 96 15.39 1.26 -3.17
CA ILE A 96 14.07 1.75 -2.81
C ILE A 96 13.27 0.57 -2.26
N LEU A 97 12.93 0.62 -0.96
CA LEU A 97 12.10 -0.39 -0.30
C LEU A 97 10.64 0.03 -0.31
N THR A 98 9.76 -0.91 -0.65
CA THR A 98 8.32 -0.74 -0.67
C THR A 98 7.62 -1.93 -0.01
N PRO A 99 6.44 -1.74 0.63
CA PRO A 99 5.75 -2.81 1.34
C PRO A 99 5.16 -3.90 0.45
N THR A 100 4.75 -3.54 -0.78
CA THR A 100 3.98 -4.43 -1.66
C THR A 100 4.61 -4.56 -3.04
N ARG A 101 4.30 -5.67 -3.72
CA ARG A 101 4.77 -5.96 -5.08
C ARG A 101 4.23 -4.96 -6.10
N GLU A 102 2.99 -4.57 -5.92
CA GLU A 102 2.28 -3.64 -6.77
C GLU A 102 2.91 -2.26 -6.70
N LEU A 103 3.17 -1.77 -5.48
CA LEU A 103 3.88 -0.50 -5.29
C LEU A 103 5.31 -0.57 -5.82
N ALA A 104 6.02 -1.70 -5.61
CA ALA A 104 7.35 -1.88 -6.16
C ALA A 104 7.37 -1.79 -7.70
N ALA A 105 6.41 -2.44 -8.36
CA ALA A 105 6.27 -2.39 -9.82
C ALA A 105 5.94 -0.96 -10.30
N GLN A 106 5.03 -0.27 -9.61
CA GLN A 106 4.66 1.11 -9.92
C GLN A 106 5.83 2.08 -9.73
N VAL A 107 6.56 1.98 -8.62
CA VAL A 107 7.76 2.81 -8.38
C VAL A 107 8.81 2.57 -9.47
N LEU A 108 8.99 1.31 -9.92
CA LEU A 108 9.88 1.02 -11.05
C LEU A 108 9.43 1.71 -12.34
N GLU A 109 8.15 1.67 -12.67
CA GLU A 109 7.61 2.34 -13.87
C GLU A 109 7.82 3.87 -13.81
N ASP A 110 7.60 4.46 -12.63
CA ASP A 110 7.90 5.88 -12.41
C ASP A 110 9.39 6.17 -12.55
N VAL A 111 10.28 5.37 -11.93
CA VAL A 111 11.74 5.50 -12.07
C VAL A 111 12.16 5.41 -13.53
N LYS A 112 11.65 4.44 -14.30
CA LYS A 112 11.92 4.30 -15.74
C LYS A 112 11.47 5.53 -16.52
N THR A 113 10.26 6.02 -16.24
CA THR A 113 9.70 7.20 -16.89
C THR A 113 10.58 8.43 -16.65
N TYR A 114 10.99 8.67 -15.39
CA TYR A 114 11.84 9.83 -15.07
C TYR A 114 13.28 9.68 -15.58
N SER A 115 13.78 8.46 -15.74
CA SER A 115 15.12 8.19 -16.27
C SER A 115 15.16 7.91 -17.78
N GLU A 116 14.07 8.10 -18.51
CA GLU A 116 13.93 7.73 -19.94
C GLU A 116 15.02 8.35 -20.84
N PHE A 117 15.42 9.58 -20.56
CA PHE A 117 16.43 10.31 -21.32
C PHE A 117 17.83 10.25 -20.67
N THR A 118 18.11 9.16 -19.94
CA THR A 118 19.40 8.91 -19.27
C THR A 118 19.88 7.49 -19.53
N ASP A 119 21.15 7.21 -19.24
CA ASP A 119 21.69 5.84 -19.33
C ASP A 119 21.49 5.00 -18.07
N LEU A 120 20.76 5.50 -17.07
CA LEU A 120 20.53 4.82 -15.82
C LEU A 120 19.65 3.58 -16.01
N LYS A 121 20.06 2.47 -15.41
CA LYS A 121 19.34 1.19 -15.47
C LYS A 121 18.65 0.90 -14.13
N SER A 122 17.39 0.52 -14.20
CA SER A 122 16.59 0.19 -13.02
C SER A 122 15.91 -1.17 -13.14
N THR A 123 15.69 -1.82 -12.01
CA THR A 123 14.95 -3.09 -11.95
C THR A 123 14.19 -3.20 -10.64
N VAL A 124 13.27 -4.20 -10.58
CA VAL A 124 12.50 -4.52 -9.37
C VAL A 124 12.65 -5.97 -8.98
N VAL A 125 12.67 -6.22 -7.66
CA VAL A 125 12.64 -7.58 -7.11
C VAL A 125 11.55 -7.70 -6.04
N PHE A 126 10.69 -8.73 -6.19
CA PHE A 126 9.66 -9.05 -5.22
C PHE A 126 9.32 -10.54 -5.25
N GLY A 127 8.81 -11.05 -4.14
CA GLY A 127 8.47 -12.46 -3.96
C GLY A 127 7.19 -12.88 -4.70
N GLY A 128 6.89 -14.19 -4.69
CA GLY A 128 5.68 -14.78 -5.25
C GLY A 128 5.63 -14.86 -6.77
N VAL A 129 6.77 -14.66 -7.41
CA VAL A 129 7.03 -14.91 -8.82
C VAL A 129 8.40 -15.61 -8.98
N ASN A 130 8.66 -16.17 -10.17
CA ASN A 130 9.96 -16.80 -10.45
C ASN A 130 11.11 -15.79 -10.24
N ALA A 131 12.14 -16.20 -9.52
CA ALA A 131 13.33 -15.40 -9.25
C ALA A 131 14.27 -15.28 -10.46
N ASN A 132 14.31 -16.28 -11.33
CA ASN A 132 15.31 -16.39 -12.40
C ASN A 132 15.35 -15.15 -13.33
N PRO A 133 14.23 -14.58 -13.79
CA PRO A 133 14.26 -13.35 -14.60
C PRO A 133 14.86 -12.18 -13.82
N GLN A 134 14.56 -12.05 -12.52
CA GLN A 134 15.09 -11.00 -11.66
C GLN A 134 16.62 -11.17 -11.50
N ILE A 135 17.08 -12.40 -11.25
CA ILE A 135 18.51 -12.74 -11.13
C ILE A 135 19.24 -12.41 -12.44
N LYS A 136 18.66 -12.77 -13.61
CA LYS A 136 19.25 -12.48 -14.92
C LYS A 136 19.47 -10.98 -15.10
N THR A 137 18.47 -10.15 -14.77
CA THR A 137 18.57 -8.69 -14.89
C THR A 137 19.60 -8.11 -13.91
N LEU A 138 19.61 -8.58 -12.65
CA LEU A 138 20.60 -8.14 -11.67
C LEU A 138 22.04 -8.48 -12.08
N ARG A 139 22.26 -9.64 -12.71
CA ARG A 139 23.57 -10.04 -13.23
C ARG A 139 24.07 -9.15 -14.37
N GLN A 140 23.19 -8.52 -15.12
CA GLN A 140 23.56 -7.53 -16.15
C GLN A 140 24.04 -6.20 -15.56
N GLY A 141 23.75 -5.96 -14.27
CA GLY A 141 24.07 -4.74 -13.55
C GLY A 141 23.01 -3.66 -13.72
N VAL A 142 22.65 -3.03 -12.61
CA VAL A 142 21.66 -1.95 -12.51
C VAL A 142 22.17 -0.88 -11.58
N ASP A 143 21.69 0.36 -11.75
CA ASP A 143 22.02 1.50 -10.89
C ASP A 143 20.99 1.63 -9.75
N ILE A 144 19.70 1.34 -10.06
CA ILE A 144 18.57 1.54 -9.15
C ILE A 144 17.82 0.22 -8.97
N LEU A 145 17.67 -0.19 -7.70
CA LEU A 145 16.93 -1.39 -7.32
C LEU A 145 15.71 -1.01 -6.49
N VAL A 146 14.52 -1.33 -6.98
CA VAL A 146 13.27 -1.29 -6.22
C VAL A 146 13.01 -2.69 -5.65
N ALA A 147 12.62 -2.80 -4.39
CA ALA A 147 12.47 -4.12 -3.77
C ALA A 147 11.40 -4.18 -2.70
N THR A 148 10.80 -5.38 -2.53
CA THR A 148 10.14 -5.75 -1.28
C THR A 148 11.12 -6.46 -0.35
N PRO A 149 11.05 -6.23 0.99
CA PRO A 149 12.11 -6.67 1.93
C PRO A 149 12.46 -8.16 1.85
N GLY A 150 11.46 -9.05 1.83
CA GLY A 150 11.70 -10.50 1.87
C GLY A 150 12.49 -11.04 0.67
N ARG A 151 12.13 -10.64 -0.58
CA ARG A 151 12.86 -11.09 -1.80
C ARG A 151 14.24 -10.46 -1.89
N LEU A 152 14.40 -9.23 -1.41
CA LEU A 152 15.69 -8.57 -1.37
C LEU A 152 16.69 -9.36 -0.51
N LEU A 153 16.29 -9.73 0.71
CA LEU A 153 17.11 -10.54 1.63
C LEU A 153 17.38 -11.95 1.07
N ASP A 154 16.37 -12.56 0.44
CA ASP A 154 16.52 -13.86 -0.21
C ASP A 154 17.61 -13.82 -1.30
N LEU A 155 17.58 -12.86 -2.21
CA LEU A 155 18.58 -12.71 -3.27
C LEU A 155 19.95 -12.27 -2.77
N HIS A 156 20.01 -11.50 -1.69
CA HIS A 156 21.27 -11.17 -1.02
C HIS A 156 21.91 -12.40 -0.40
N ASN A 157 21.15 -13.23 0.33
CA ASN A 157 21.64 -14.46 0.93
C ASN A 157 22.13 -15.48 -0.12
N GLN A 158 21.58 -15.43 -1.34
CA GLN A 158 22.05 -16.22 -2.49
C GLN A 158 23.30 -15.62 -3.17
N GLY A 159 23.87 -14.51 -2.67
CA GLY A 159 25.02 -13.83 -3.27
C GLY A 159 24.75 -13.10 -4.59
N VAL A 160 23.46 -12.93 -4.97
CA VAL A 160 23.07 -12.28 -6.21
C VAL A 160 23.16 -10.75 -6.10
N ILE A 161 22.88 -10.20 -4.91
CA ILE A 161 22.86 -8.76 -4.64
C ILE A 161 24.02 -8.39 -3.72
N ASN A 162 24.80 -7.39 -4.13
CA ASN A 162 25.83 -6.74 -3.33
C ASN A 162 25.43 -5.29 -3.06
N PHE A 163 25.44 -4.88 -1.80
CA PHE A 163 25.04 -3.54 -1.37
C PHE A 163 26.21 -2.54 -1.26
N SER A 164 27.46 -2.94 -1.53
CA SER A 164 28.64 -2.08 -1.30
C SER A 164 28.66 -0.76 -2.08
N GLY A 165 27.84 -0.66 -3.13
CA GLY A 165 27.71 0.54 -3.96
C GLY A 165 26.56 1.47 -3.58
N ILE A 166 25.75 1.13 -2.57
CA ILE A 166 24.55 1.90 -2.19
C ILE A 166 24.98 3.29 -1.64
N GLN A 167 24.45 4.32 -2.31
CA GLN A 167 24.58 5.73 -1.95
C GLN A 167 23.27 6.31 -1.44
N PHE A 168 22.14 5.73 -1.85
CA PHE A 168 20.79 6.12 -1.45
C PHE A 168 19.99 4.95 -0.93
N LEU A 169 19.31 5.16 0.20
CA LEU A 169 18.26 4.30 0.70
C LEU A 169 16.95 5.10 0.78
N VAL A 170 15.90 4.57 0.15
CA VAL A 170 14.54 5.12 0.26
C VAL A 170 13.64 4.06 0.91
N LEU A 171 12.95 4.42 1.98
CA LEU A 171 11.83 3.65 2.54
C LEU A 171 10.54 4.37 2.14
N ASP A 172 9.77 3.81 1.20
CA ASP A 172 8.47 4.35 0.80
C ASP A 172 7.32 3.57 1.46
N GLU A 173 6.34 4.30 1.97
CA GLU A 173 5.25 3.78 2.81
C GLU A 173 5.79 2.97 4.01
N ALA A 174 6.71 3.59 4.80
CA ALA A 174 7.37 2.94 5.93
C ALA A 174 6.38 2.46 7.00
N ASP A 175 5.32 3.22 7.30
CA ASP A 175 4.21 2.82 8.19
C ASP A 175 3.59 1.49 7.74
N ARG A 176 3.39 1.32 6.45
CA ARG A 176 2.86 0.10 5.86
C ARG A 176 3.80 -1.08 6.02
N MET A 177 5.10 -0.85 5.84
CA MET A 177 6.08 -1.91 6.08
C MET A 177 6.04 -2.39 7.53
N LEU A 178 5.85 -1.50 8.50
CA LEU A 178 5.71 -1.86 9.91
C LEU A 178 4.41 -2.64 10.18
N ASP A 179 3.27 -2.18 9.65
CA ASP A 179 1.97 -2.87 9.76
C ASP A 179 2.01 -4.30 9.20
N MET A 180 2.81 -4.53 8.17
CA MET A 180 3.01 -5.84 7.54
C MET A 180 4.05 -6.71 8.25
N GLY A 181 4.66 -6.22 9.34
CA GLY A 181 5.62 -6.94 10.16
C GLY A 181 7.06 -6.94 9.63
N PHE A 182 7.40 -6.10 8.64
CA PHE A 182 8.73 -6.06 8.03
C PHE A 182 9.79 -5.34 8.87
N LEU A 183 9.49 -4.91 10.09
CA LEU A 183 10.45 -4.19 10.93
C LEU A 183 11.77 -4.97 11.12
N ARG A 184 11.68 -6.30 11.32
CA ARG A 184 12.87 -7.17 11.48
C ARG A 184 13.69 -7.24 10.18
N ASP A 185 13.01 -7.35 9.04
CA ASP A 185 13.68 -7.41 7.73
C ASP A 185 14.32 -6.08 7.38
N ILE A 186 13.66 -4.95 7.66
CA ILE A 186 14.23 -3.61 7.48
C ILE A 186 15.52 -3.45 8.31
N LYS A 187 15.51 -3.81 9.61
CA LYS A 187 16.70 -3.74 10.46
C LYS A 187 17.85 -4.61 9.93
N ARG A 188 17.55 -5.81 9.43
CA ARG A 188 18.55 -6.69 8.79
C ARG A 188 19.14 -6.02 7.53
N ILE A 189 18.30 -5.43 6.68
CA ILE A 189 18.74 -4.74 5.47
C ILE A 189 19.62 -3.55 5.85
N LEU A 190 19.21 -2.70 6.80
CA LEU A 190 19.98 -1.54 7.27
C LEU A 190 21.40 -1.93 7.74
N ALA A 191 21.53 -3.07 8.43
CA ALA A 191 22.82 -3.59 8.90
C ALA A 191 23.75 -4.07 7.77
N LEU A 192 23.21 -4.35 6.57
CA LEU A 192 23.98 -4.80 5.40
C LEU A 192 24.41 -3.64 4.49
N LEU A 193 23.88 -2.44 4.69
CA LEU A 193 24.15 -1.27 3.85
C LEU A 193 25.40 -0.51 4.33
N PRO A 194 26.14 0.17 3.41
CA PRO A 194 27.24 1.05 3.79
C PRO A 194 26.78 2.15 4.76
N SER A 195 27.65 2.52 5.71
CA SER A 195 27.36 3.60 6.66
C SER A 195 27.21 4.97 5.99
N LYS A 196 28.06 5.25 5.00
CA LYS A 196 28.00 6.50 4.22
C LYS A 196 26.99 6.37 3.09
N ARG A 197 25.76 6.87 3.31
CA ARG A 197 24.68 6.93 2.34
C ARG A 197 23.69 8.02 2.76
N GLN A 198 22.91 8.51 1.82
CA GLN A 198 21.77 9.38 2.12
C GLN A 198 20.51 8.53 2.33
N ASN A 199 19.73 8.83 3.38
CA ASN A 199 18.54 8.07 3.75
C ASN A 199 17.30 8.93 3.61
N LEU A 200 16.27 8.38 2.98
CA LEU A 200 15.00 9.04 2.77
C LEU A 200 13.88 8.14 3.31
N LEU A 201 13.07 8.63 4.24
CA LEU A 201 11.93 7.93 4.78
C LEU A 201 10.64 8.68 4.46
N PHE A 202 9.76 8.04 3.72
CA PHE A 202 8.43 8.52 3.38
C PHE A 202 7.37 7.67 4.08
N SER A 203 6.44 8.33 4.77
CA SER A 203 5.36 7.69 5.53
C SER A 203 4.10 8.55 5.48
N ALA A 204 2.92 7.95 5.57
CA ALA A 204 1.68 8.71 5.72
C ALA A 204 1.44 9.12 7.18
N THR A 205 2.02 8.40 8.13
CA THR A 205 1.85 8.63 9.58
C THR A 205 3.20 8.69 10.29
N PHE A 206 3.26 9.44 11.40
CA PHE A 206 4.42 9.51 12.29
C PHE A 206 4.13 8.89 13.65
N SER A 207 3.76 7.60 13.65
CA SER A 207 3.59 6.83 14.88
C SER A 207 4.90 6.77 15.69
N LYS A 208 4.79 6.35 16.96
CA LYS A 208 5.96 6.16 17.83
C LYS A 208 6.97 5.17 17.21
N GLU A 209 6.45 4.11 16.59
CA GLU A 209 7.26 3.08 15.93
C GLU A 209 8.00 3.64 14.71
N ILE A 210 7.35 4.47 13.89
CA ILE A 210 7.99 5.15 12.75
C ILE A 210 9.08 6.11 13.22
N LYS A 211 8.80 6.90 14.27
CA LYS A 211 9.82 7.80 14.85
C LYS A 211 11.01 7.01 15.39
N THR A 212 10.76 5.89 16.08
CA THR A 212 11.82 5.01 16.59
C THR A 212 12.64 4.42 15.45
N LEU A 213 12.01 3.97 14.38
CA LEU A 213 12.70 3.47 13.19
C LEU A 213 13.53 4.58 12.54
N ALA A 214 12.95 5.77 12.30
CA ALA A 214 13.61 6.92 11.71
C ALA A 214 14.89 7.30 12.48
N ASN A 215 14.78 7.43 13.80
CA ASN A 215 15.91 7.77 14.68
C ASN A 215 17.03 6.71 14.69
N SER A 216 16.76 5.50 14.23
CA SER A 216 17.77 4.43 14.21
C SER A 216 18.72 4.49 13.02
N PHE A 217 18.41 5.28 11.96
CA PHE A 217 19.23 5.30 10.76
C PHE A 217 19.26 6.65 10.00
N LEU A 218 18.40 7.61 10.33
CA LEU A 218 18.46 8.96 9.75
C LEU A 218 19.42 9.83 10.58
N ASP A 219 20.25 10.61 9.89
CA ASP A 219 21.14 11.58 10.49
C ASP A 219 20.62 13.00 10.30
N ASN A 220 20.20 13.66 11.39
CA ASN A 220 19.67 15.02 11.41
C ASN A 220 18.74 15.34 10.21
N PRO A 221 17.65 14.57 10.02
CA PRO A 221 16.86 14.66 8.82
C PRO A 221 16.10 15.97 8.68
N ALA A 222 15.96 16.44 7.46
CA ALA A 222 14.98 17.49 7.15
C ALA A 222 13.56 16.92 7.29
N MET A 223 12.77 17.55 8.17
CA MET A 223 11.36 17.23 8.33
C MET A 223 10.55 17.89 7.21
N VAL A 224 9.82 17.08 6.43
CA VAL A 224 8.98 17.58 5.32
C VAL A 224 7.56 17.11 5.50
N GLU A 225 6.64 18.05 5.70
CA GLU A 225 5.21 17.77 5.78
C GLU A 225 4.49 18.41 4.59
N ALA A 226 3.76 17.61 3.81
CA ALA A 226 3.06 18.07 2.61
C ALA A 226 1.69 18.67 2.93
N ALA A 227 0.99 18.13 3.93
CA ALA A 227 -0.31 18.63 4.42
C ALA A 227 -0.54 18.13 5.85
N PRO A 228 -1.38 18.81 6.66
CA PRO A 228 -1.80 18.32 7.96
C PRO A 228 -2.44 16.94 7.85
N GLN A 229 -2.23 16.12 8.90
CA GLN A 229 -2.91 14.83 9.03
C GLN A 229 -4.43 15.05 9.01
N ASN A 230 -5.19 14.19 8.31
CA ASN A 230 -6.65 14.17 8.18
C ASN A 230 -7.32 15.09 7.14
N THR A 231 -6.61 15.95 6.42
CA THR A 231 -7.23 16.80 5.37
C THR A 231 -7.88 16.02 4.21
N THR A 232 -7.56 14.72 4.05
CA THR A 232 -8.18 13.86 3.03
C THR A 232 -9.59 13.44 3.44
N ALA A 233 -9.81 13.16 4.73
CA ALA A 233 -11.13 12.76 5.22
C ALA A 233 -12.15 13.90 5.14
N GLU A 234 -11.70 15.15 5.28
CA GLU A 234 -12.54 16.35 5.19
C GLU A 234 -13.06 16.64 3.76
N LYS A 235 -12.38 16.11 2.74
CA LYS A 235 -12.72 16.36 1.33
C LYS A 235 -13.54 15.24 0.68
N VAL A 236 -13.79 14.15 1.41
CA VAL A 236 -14.53 12.98 0.92
C VAL A 236 -15.94 13.03 1.49
N ASP A 237 -16.95 12.94 0.62
CA ASP A 237 -18.34 12.75 1.04
C ASP A 237 -18.49 11.35 1.67
N GLN A 238 -18.82 11.30 2.98
CA GLN A 238 -18.83 10.07 3.77
C GLN A 238 -20.23 9.78 4.28
N ILE A 239 -20.75 8.59 4.00
CA ILE A 239 -22.08 8.15 4.45
C ILE A 239 -22.03 6.73 5.00
N ILE A 240 -22.79 6.49 6.08
CA ILE A 240 -23.02 5.16 6.65
C ILE A 240 -24.42 4.68 6.28
N TYR A 241 -24.53 3.52 5.62
CA TYR A 241 -25.78 2.79 5.49
C TYR A 241 -25.86 1.67 6.52
N ARG A 242 -26.85 1.76 7.41
CA ARG A 242 -27.09 0.74 8.43
C ARG A 242 -27.99 -0.37 7.88
N THR A 243 -27.59 -1.64 8.11
CA THR A 243 -28.36 -2.80 7.66
C THR A 243 -27.97 -4.06 8.45
N ASN A 244 -28.74 -5.13 8.28
CA ASN A 244 -28.37 -6.44 8.80
C ASN A 244 -27.19 -7.04 8.01
N LYS A 245 -26.36 -7.82 8.68
CA LYS A 245 -25.20 -8.47 8.08
C LYS A 245 -25.54 -9.31 6.84
N GLY A 246 -26.68 -10.02 6.87
CA GLY A 246 -27.16 -10.83 5.78
C GLY A 246 -27.55 -10.04 4.53
N LEU A 247 -27.98 -8.81 4.69
CA LEU A 247 -28.46 -7.93 3.63
C LEU A 247 -27.36 -7.08 2.96
N LYS A 248 -26.17 -6.99 3.54
CA LYS A 248 -25.06 -6.16 3.02
C LYS A 248 -24.76 -6.38 1.54
N THR A 249 -24.76 -7.64 1.08
CA THR A 249 -24.46 -7.95 -0.33
C THR A 249 -25.55 -7.39 -1.27
N ASN A 250 -26.82 -7.59 -0.91
CA ASN A 250 -27.93 -7.10 -1.72
C ASN A 250 -27.95 -5.57 -1.76
N LEU A 251 -27.59 -4.94 -0.64
CA LEU A 251 -27.46 -3.48 -0.56
C LEU A 251 -26.35 -2.96 -1.49
N VAL A 252 -25.16 -3.62 -1.51
CA VAL A 252 -24.08 -3.26 -2.45
C VAL A 252 -24.54 -3.40 -3.90
N ILE A 253 -25.20 -4.51 -4.24
CA ILE A 253 -25.73 -4.74 -5.60
C ILE A 253 -26.69 -3.62 -5.97
N LYS A 254 -27.66 -3.31 -5.10
CA LYS A 254 -28.63 -2.22 -5.31
C LYS A 254 -27.94 -0.88 -5.56
N LEU A 255 -26.99 -0.48 -4.69
CA LEU A 255 -26.29 0.79 -4.81
C LEU A 255 -25.50 0.90 -6.13
N ILE A 256 -24.81 -0.16 -6.54
CA ILE A 256 -24.02 -0.16 -7.77
C ILE A 256 -24.94 -0.11 -9.00
N THR A 257 -26.02 -0.90 -9.00
CA THR A 257 -26.94 -1.01 -10.14
C THR A 257 -27.78 0.24 -10.33
N GLU A 258 -28.41 0.74 -9.27
CA GLU A 258 -29.25 1.96 -9.33
C GLU A 258 -28.43 3.22 -9.53
N GLY A 259 -27.23 3.27 -8.96
CA GLY A 259 -26.29 4.39 -9.16
C GLY A 259 -25.58 4.35 -10.51
N ASN A 260 -25.71 3.26 -11.28
CA ASN A 260 -24.94 3.03 -12.51
C ASN A 260 -23.42 3.26 -12.31
N TRP A 261 -22.90 2.73 -11.19
CA TRP A 261 -21.52 3.01 -10.78
C TRP A 261 -20.51 2.16 -11.53
N ASN A 262 -19.57 2.84 -12.15
CA ASN A 262 -18.39 2.25 -12.75
C ASN A 262 -17.14 2.62 -11.92
N GLN A 263 -16.18 1.72 -11.84
CA GLN A 263 -14.94 1.87 -11.03
C GLN A 263 -15.21 2.05 -9.52
N VAL A 264 -15.74 1.01 -8.92
CA VAL A 264 -15.99 0.93 -7.47
C VAL A 264 -14.92 0.06 -6.78
N LEU A 265 -14.24 0.59 -5.78
CA LEU A 265 -13.36 -0.20 -4.92
C LEU A 265 -14.11 -0.60 -3.65
N VAL A 266 -14.23 -1.91 -3.42
CA VAL A 266 -14.96 -2.46 -2.28
C VAL A 266 -13.98 -3.13 -1.31
N PHE A 267 -14.03 -2.73 -0.03
CA PHE A 267 -13.16 -3.29 1.00
C PHE A 267 -13.86 -4.35 1.83
N THR A 268 -13.19 -5.49 2.01
CA THR A 268 -13.55 -6.58 2.93
C THR A 268 -12.39 -6.88 3.87
N ARG A 269 -12.70 -7.38 5.09
CA ARG A 269 -11.65 -7.74 6.07
C ARG A 269 -10.89 -9.01 5.71
N THR A 270 -11.53 -9.93 4.98
CA THR A 270 -10.97 -11.27 4.74
C THR A 270 -10.86 -11.62 3.26
N LYS A 271 -9.86 -12.43 2.92
CA LYS A 271 -9.65 -12.99 1.58
C LYS A 271 -10.86 -13.82 1.10
N HIS A 272 -11.49 -14.56 2.02
CA HIS A 272 -12.68 -15.35 1.73
C HIS A 272 -13.90 -14.46 1.46
N GLY A 273 -14.06 -13.39 2.26
CA GLY A 273 -15.09 -12.37 2.05
C GLY A 273 -14.95 -11.71 0.68
N ALA A 274 -13.72 -11.37 0.28
CA ALA A 274 -13.47 -10.78 -1.03
C ALA A 274 -13.88 -11.70 -2.19
N ASN A 275 -13.50 -12.98 -2.15
CA ASN A 275 -13.92 -13.94 -3.16
C ASN A 275 -15.45 -14.14 -3.19
N LYS A 276 -16.08 -14.31 -2.01
CA LYS A 276 -17.52 -14.54 -1.90
C LYS A 276 -18.32 -13.34 -2.43
N LEU A 277 -17.87 -12.13 -2.12
CA LEU A 277 -18.54 -10.92 -2.59
C LEU A 277 -18.37 -10.74 -4.10
N SER A 278 -17.15 -10.87 -4.65
CA SER A 278 -16.95 -10.76 -6.10
C SER A 278 -17.80 -11.77 -6.89
N GLN A 279 -17.86 -13.03 -6.46
CA GLN A 279 -18.71 -14.05 -7.09
C GLN A 279 -20.21 -13.71 -7.04
N LYS A 280 -20.68 -13.10 -5.93
CA LYS A 280 -22.10 -12.68 -5.83
C LYS A 280 -22.39 -11.48 -6.73
N LEU A 281 -21.45 -10.55 -6.88
CA LEU A 281 -21.57 -9.43 -7.81
C LEU A 281 -21.59 -9.92 -9.27
N GLU A 282 -20.70 -10.86 -9.63
CA GLU A 282 -20.71 -11.48 -10.98
C GLU A 282 -22.01 -12.18 -11.29
N LYS A 283 -22.60 -12.92 -10.32
CA LYS A 283 -23.94 -13.53 -10.47
C LYS A 283 -25.07 -12.51 -10.65
N ALA A 284 -24.87 -11.29 -10.19
CA ALA A 284 -25.78 -10.16 -10.41
C ALA A 284 -25.43 -9.34 -11.68
N ASN A 285 -24.65 -9.92 -12.61
CA ASN A 285 -24.20 -9.30 -13.86
C ASN A 285 -23.33 -8.03 -13.67
N ILE A 286 -22.68 -7.88 -12.50
CA ILE A 286 -21.72 -6.80 -12.24
C ILE A 286 -20.32 -7.35 -12.49
N LYS A 287 -19.56 -6.72 -13.41
CA LYS A 287 -18.18 -7.11 -13.73
C LYS A 287 -17.26 -6.87 -12.54
N ALA A 288 -17.00 -7.90 -11.73
CA ALA A 288 -16.25 -7.81 -10.50
C ALA A 288 -15.02 -8.73 -10.49
N ALA A 289 -13.97 -8.32 -9.75
CA ALA A 289 -12.82 -9.19 -9.48
C ALA A 289 -12.35 -9.03 -8.04
N ALA A 290 -11.82 -10.11 -7.45
CA ALA A 290 -11.22 -10.06 -6.12
C ALA A 290 -9.70 -9.93 -6.21
N ILE A 291 -9.13 -9.04 -5.38
CA ILE A 291 -7.67 -8.89 -5.20
C ILE A 291 -7.29 -9.09 -3.72
N HIS A 292 -6.48 -10.10 -3.43
CA HIS A 292 -6.01 -10.42 -2.08
C HIS A 292 -4.76 -11.31 -2.11
N GLY A 293 -4.11 -11.50 -0.97
CA GLY A 293 -2.82 -12.19 -0.87
C GLY A 293 -2.77 -13.64 -1.36
N ASN A 294 -3.91 -14.35 -1.44
CA ASN A 294 -3.97 -15.73 -1.97
C ASN A 294 -4.18 -15.81 -3.50
N LYS A 295 -4.37 -14.68 -4.18
CA LYS A 295 -4.38 -14.65 -5.66
C LYS A 295 -2.95 -14.70 -6.18
N SER A 296 -2.73 -15.41 -7.29
CA SER A 296 -1.43 -15.36 -7.99
C SER A 296 -1.12 -13.95 -8.48
N GLN A 297 0.17 -13.61 -8.61
CA GLN A 297 0.56 -12.27 -9.06
C GLN A 297 -0.04 -11.93 -10.44
N GLY A 298 -0.05 -12.89 -11.37
CA GLY A 298 -0.67 -12.70 -12.68
C GLY A 298 -2.19 -12.41 -12.59
N ALA A 299 -2.91 -13.07 -11.68
CA ALA A 299 -4.33 -12.78 -11.47
C ALA A 299 -4.56 -11.37 -10.88
N ARG A 300 -3.71 -10.96 -9.94
CA ARG A 300 -3.76 -9.61 -9.34
C ARG A 300 -3.46 -8.52 -10.38
N THR A 301 -2.43 -8.72 -11.19
CA THR A 301 -2.07 -7.79 -12.27
C THR A 301 -3.20 -7.65 -13.29
N ARG A 302 -3.81 -8.77 -13.74
CA ARG A 302 -4.94 -8.72 -14.67
C ARG A 302 -6.17 -8.03 -14.06
N ALA A 303 -6.51 -8.33 -12.80
CA ALA A 303 -7.63 -7.69 -12.12
C ALA A 303 -7.44 -6.17 -12.01
N LEU A 304 -6.23 -5.73 -11.67
CA LEU A 304 -5.91 -4.30 -11.56
C LEU A 304 -5.91 -3.60 -12.93
N ALA A 305 -5.32 -4.23 -13.95
CA ALA A 305 -5.34 -3.70 -15.32
C ALA A 305 -6.78 -3.57 -15.84
N GLY A 306 -7.59 -4.63 -15.74
CA GLY A 306 -8.98 -4.61 -16.17
C GLY A 306 -9.82 -3.58 -15.41
N PHE A 307 -9.52 -3.33 -14.13
CA PHE A 307 -10.18 -2.29 -13.35
C PHE A 307 -9.78 -0.87 -13.80
N LYS A 308 -8.49 -0.65 -14.11
CA LYS A 308 -8.01 0.63 -14.66
C LYS A 308 -8.58 0.93 -16.05
N GLU A 309 -8.70 -0.08 -16.90
CA GLU A 309 -9.23 -0.01 -18.26
C GLU A 309 -10.76 0.03 -18.32
N GLY A 310 -11.47 -0.22 -17.20
CA GLY A 310 -12.93 -0.24 -17.13
C GLY A 310 -13.58 -1.54 -17.61
N SER A 311 -12.81 -2.57 -17.98
CA SER A 311 -13.33 -3.91 -18.29
C SER A 311 -13.83 -4.64 -17.03
N ILE A 312 -13.38 -4.25 -15.83
CA ILE A 312 -13.87 -4.63 -14.52
C ILE A 312 -14.40 -3.37 -13.84
N SER A 313 -15.69 -3.37 -13.47
CA SER A 313 -16.34 -2.22 -12.82
C SER A 313 -16.13 -2.20 -11.30
N VAL A 314 -15.97 -3.37 -10.68
CA VAL A 314 -15.85 -3.49 -9.22
C VAL A 314 -14.62 -4.31 -8.83
N LEU A 315 -13.70 -3.68 -8.08
CA LEU A 315 -12.56 -4.38 -7.49
C LEU A 315 -12.82 -4.63 -6.01
N VAL A 316 -12.94 -5.90 -5.61
CA VAL A 316 -13.14 -6.28 -4.20
C VAL A 316 -11.77 -6.61 -3.58
N ALA A 317 -11.36 -5.86 -2.58
CA ALA A 317 -10.01 -5.93 -2.03
C ALA A 317 -9.99 -6.13 -0.51
N THR A 318 -8.91 -6.75 -0.02
CA THR A 318 -8.53 -6.65 1.40
C THR A 318 -7.58 -5.47 1.59
N ASP A 319 -7.49 -4.92 2.81
CA ASP A 319 -6.60 -3.80 3.14
C ASP A 319 -5.18 -4.00 2.62
N ILE A 320 -4.57 -5.14 2.93
CA ILE A 320 -3.20 -5.46 2.52
C ILE A 320 -3.04 -5.43 1.01
N ALA A 321 -4.04 -5.88 0.25
CA ALA A 321 -3.95 -5.96 -1.19
C ALA A 321 -4.31 -4.66 -1.91
N ALA A 322 -5.16 -3.83 -1.32
CA ALA A 322 -5.53 -2.52 -1.84
C ALA A 322 -4.48 -1.43 -1.53
N ARG A 323 -3.65 -1.69 -0.53
CA ARG A 323 -2.53 -0.80 -0.16
C ARG A 323 -1.49 -0.79 -1.28
N GLY A 324 -1.01 0.39 -1.64
CA GLY A 324 -0.05 0.56 -2.73
C GLY A 324 -0.62 0.37 -4.14
N LEU A 325 -1.94 0.14 -4.29
CA LEU A 325 -2.57 0.21 -5.60
C LEU A 325 -2.65 1.67 -6.03
N ASP A 326 -1.98 2.00 -7.13
CA ASP A 326 -2.22 3.24 -7.84
C ASP A 326 -3.48 3.09 -8.67
N ILE A 327 -4.57 3.53 -8.08
CA ILE A 327 -5.85 3.65 -8.78
C ILE A 327 -6.20 5.13 -8.70
N PRO A 328 -6.05 5.88 -9.81
CA PRO A 328 -6.33 7.30 -9.81
C PRO A 328 -7.83 7.55 -9.63
N LEU A 329 -8.15 8.54 -8.77
CA LEU A 329 -9.44 9.24 -8.73
C LEU A 329 -10.68 8.35 -8.81
N LEU A 330 -10.84 7.42 -7.86
CA LEU A 330 -12.04 6.59 -7.81
C LEU A 330 -13.26 7.46 -7.45
N PRO A 331 -14.36 7.35 -8.20
CA PRO A 331 -15.59 8.02 -7.83
C PRO A 331 -16.22 7.43 -6.56
N HIS A 332 -16.07 6.12 -6.34
CA HIS A 332 -16.72 5.41 -5.24
C HIS A 332 -15.78 4.45 -4.52
N VAL A 333 -15.81 4.54 -3.19
CA VAL A 333 -15.18 3.55 -2.28
C VAL A 333 -16.26 3.01 -1.36
N ILE A 334 -16.37 1.68 -1.24
CA ILE A 334 -17.32 1.02 -0.36
C ILE A 334 -16.56 0.24 0.71
N ASN A 335 -16.77 0.57 1.98
CA ASN A 335 -16.41 -0.28 3.11
C ASN A 335 -17.54 -1.29 3.31
N PHE A 336 -17.48 -2.46 2.65
CA PHE A 336 -18.42 -3.56 2.87
C PHE A 336 -18.35 -4.11 4.29
N GLU A 337 -17.13 -4.12 4.85
CA GLU A 337 -16.84 -4.35 6.26
C GLU A 337 -15.92 -3.23 6.74
N LEU A 338 -16.24 -2.64 7.91
CA LEU A 338 -15.36 -1.64 8.52
C LEU A 338 -14.02 -2.26 8.92
N PRO A 339 -12.91 -1.52 8.85
CA PRO A 339 -11.62 -2.03 9.32
C PRO A 339 -11.60 -2.20 10.84
N ASN A 340 -10.75 -3.10 11.33
CA ASN A 340 -10.55 -3.28 12.77
C ASN A 340 -9.74 -2.12 13.40
N ILE A 341 -8.91 -1.47 12.60
CA ILE A 341 -8.02 -0.36 12.99
C ILE A 341 -8.58 0.91 12.35
N PRO A 342 -8.96 1.94 13.14
CA PRO A 342 -9.58 3.16 12.60
C PRO A 342 -8.72 3.89 11.57
N GLU A 343 -7.40 3.88 11.69
CA GLU A 343 -6.46 4.50 10.75
C GLU A 343 -6.57 3.90 9.34
N ASP A 344 -6.89 2.61 9.22
CA ASP A 344 -7.11 1.96 7.93
C ASP A 344 -8.32 2.55 7.20
N TYR A 345 -9.31 3.06 7.91
CA TYR A 345 -10.45 3.74 7.30
C TYR A 345 -10.01 4.96 6.49
N VAL A 346 -9.15 5.81 7.05
CA VAL A 346 -8.60 6.98 6.36
C VAL A 346 -7.85 6.58 5.08
N HIS A 347 -7.09 5.49 5.15
CA HIS A 347 -6.37 4.96 4.00
C HIS A 347 -7.29 4.38 2.91
N ARG A 348 -8.42 3.78 3.30
CA ARG A 348 -9.43 3.28 2.36
C ARG A 348 -10.14 4.41 1.64
N ILE A 349 -10.67 5.38 2.39
CA ILE A 349 -11.39 6.50 1.80
C ILE A 349 -10.45 7.44 1.03
N GLY A 350 -9.18 7.51 1.40
CA GLY A 350 -8.14 8.23 0.64
C GLY A 350 -7.85 7.66 -0.75
N ARG A 351 -8.60 6.64 -1.24
CA ARG A 351 -8.62 6.19 -2.63
C ARG A 351 -9.60 6.98 -3.49
N THR A 352 -10.38 7.86 -2.91
CA THR A 352 -11.32 8.77 -3.58
C THR A 352 -11.09 10.22 -3.13
N GLY A 353 -11.74 11.20 -3.73
CA GLY A 353 -11.71 12.60 -3.29
C GLY A 353 -10.38 13.32 -3.44
N ARG A 354 -9.57 13.04 -4.48
CA ARG A 354 -8.26 13.67 -4.73
C ARG A 354 -8.31 14.70 -5.85
N ALA A 355 -7.37 15.64 -5.82
CA ALA A 355 -7.13 16.65 -6.87
C ALA A 355 -8.36 17.50 -7.25
N GLY A 356 -9.26 17.78 -6.28
CA GLY A 356 -10.42 18.66 -6.52
C GLY A 356 -11.67 17.95 -7.07
N ALA A 357 -11.62 16.63 -7.30
CA ALA A 357 -12.80 15.83 -7.64
C ALA A 357 -13.53 15.37 -6.36
N SER A 358 -14.87 15.53 -6.33
CA SER A 358 -15.72 15.01 -5.26
C SER A 358 -15.75 13.50 -5.33
N GLY A 359 -15.34 12.82 -4.25
CA GLY A 359 -15.38 11.36 -4.14
C GLY A 359 -16.32 10.91 -3.03
N LYS A 360 -17.00 9.76 -3.22
CA LYS A 360 -17.95 9.23 -2.26
C LYS A 360 -17.41 7.98 -1.57
N ALA A 361 -17.37 8.02 -0.24
CA ALA A 361 -17.02 6.88 0.61
C ALA A 361 -18.27 6.38 1.34
N ILE A 362 -18.64 5.14 1.07
CA ILE A 362 -19.83 4.51 1.62
C ILE A 362 -19.41 3.41 2.57
N SER A 363 -19.95 3.41 3.78
CA SER A 363 -19.73 2.36 4.76
C SER A 363 -21.03 1.61 5.04
N ILE A 364 -21.03 0.28 4.83
CA ILE A 364 -22.20 -0.55 5.10
C ILE A 364 -22.01 -1.22 6.46
N VAL A 365 -22.74 -0.74 7.44
CA VAL A 365 -22.53 -1.08 8.85
C VAL A 365 -23.66 -1.92 9.40
N SER A 366 -23.32 -3.10 9.89
CA SER A 366 -24.21 -3.96 10.67
C SER A 366 -23.97 -3.75 12.17
N VAL A 367 -24.91 -4.19 12.98
CA VAL A 367 -24.93 -3.95 14.42
C VAL A 367 -23.65 -4.42 15.12
N ASP A 368 -23.03 -5.50 14.64
CA ASP A 368 -21.77 -6.04 15.17
C ASP A 368 -20.52 -5.19 14.81
N GLU A 369 -20.68 -4.12 14.05
CA GLU A 369 -19.62 -3.19 13.65
C GLU A 369 -19.77 -1.79 14.26
N TYR A 370 -20.78 -1.53 15.08
CA TYR A 370 -20.97 -0.21 15.70
C TYR A 370 -19.80 0.26 16.56
N ALA A 371 -19.07 -0.67 17.19
CA ALA A 371 -17.87 -0.33 17.94
C ALA A 371 -16.74 0.20 17.03
N TYR A 372 -16.60 -0.39 15.84
CA TYR A 372 -15.62 0.08 14.84
C TYR A 372 -16.00 1.47 14.29
N ALA A 373 -17.28 1.68 13.99
CA ALA A 373 -17.79 2.98 13.53
C ALA A 373 -17.48 4.08 14.55
N ARG A 374 -17.76 3.86 15.83
CA ARG A 374 -17.44 4.79 16.93
C ARG A 374 -15.94 5.06 17.06
N GLY A 375 -15.09 4.04 16.85
CA GLY A 375 -13.63 4.20 16.85
C GLY A 375 -13.16 5.13 15.71
N ILE A 376 -13.77 4.99 14.53
CA ILE A 376 -13.49 5.84 13.36
C ILE A 376 -13.95 7.28 13.60
N GLU A 377 -15.17 7.49 14.10
CA GLU A 377 -15.69 8.83 14.43
C GLU A 377 -14.79 9.54 15.44
N LYS A 378 -14.31 8.81 16.47
CA LYS A 378 -13.38 9.35 17.46
C LYS A 378 -12.04 9.75 16.83
N LEU A 379 -11.49 8.93 15.92
CA LEU A 379 -10.23 9.23 15.23
C LEU A 379 -10.36 10.48 14.35
N LEU A 380 -11.49 10.59 13.62
CA LEU A 380 -11.75 11.70 12.71
C LEU A 380 -12.23 12.96 13.42
N ASN A 381 -12.64 12.85 14.68
CA ASN A 381 -13.30 13.90 15.46
C ASN A 381 -14.55 14.48 14.76
N ILE A 382 -15.29 13.63 14.04
CA ILE A 382 -16.55 13.97 13.38
C ILE A 382 -17.59 12.88 13.66
N LYS A 383 -18.86 13.24 13.57
CA LYS A 383 -19.96 12.28 13.51
C LYS A 383 -20.30 11.99 12.05
N LEU A 384 -20.24 10.72 11.66
CA LEU A 384 -20.56 10.31 10.30
C LEU A 384 -22.08 10.29 10.10
N GLU A 385 -22.52 10.86 8.99
CA GLU A 385 -23.93 10.78 8.59
C GLU A 385 -24.34 9.33 8.40
N SER A 386 -25.43 8.92 9.03
CA SER A 386 -25.93 7.56 8.92
C SER A 386 -27.42 7.53 8.54
N THR A 387 -27.75 6.69 7.57
CA THR A 387 -29.10 6.52 7.07
C THR A 387 -29.44 5.05 6.86
N VAL A 388 -30.71 4.77 6.57
CA VAL A 388 -31.23 3.45 6.25
C VAL A 388 -31.93 3.51 4.90
N ILE A 389 -31.66 2.55 4.03
CA ILE A 389 -32.33 2.44 2.75
C ILE A 389 -33.60 1.58 2.94
N PRO A 390 -34.77 2.00 2.42
CA PRO A 390 -36.02 1.23 2.47
C PRO A 390 -35.83 -0.20 1.96
N GLY A 391 -36.29 -1.19 2.75
CA GLY A 391 -36.11 -2.63 2.51
C GLY A 391 -34.79 -3.21 3.03
N PHE A 392 -33.94 -2.40 3.69
CA PHE A 392 -32.69 -2.83 4.28
C PHE A 392 -32.56 -2.45 5.76
N GLU A 393 -33.67 -2.25 6.43
CA GLU A 393 -33.74 -1.83 7.82
C GLU A 393 -33.00 -2.82 8.74
N PRO A 394 -32.19 -2.32 9.70
CA PRO A 394 -31.57 -3.19 10.68
C PRO A 394 -32.62 -3.67 11.70
N THR A 395 -32.87 -4.96 11.71
CA THR A 395 -33.81 -5.62 12.64
C THR A 395 -33.10 -6.40 13.75
N GLU A 396 -31.78 -6.64 13.61
CA GLU A 396 -30.99 -7.39 14.59
C GLU A 396 -30.53 -6.45 15.72
N SER A 397 -30.68 -6.91 16.98
CA SER A 397 -30.10 -6.27 18.15
C SER A 397 -28.66 -6.74 18.40
N LEU A 398 -27.86 -5.96 19.15
CA LEU A 398 -26.50 -6.37 19.57
C LEU A 398 -26.52 -7.69 20.34
N HIS A 399 -27.50 -7.85 21.23
CA HIS A 399 -27.65 -9.05 22.05
C HIS A 399 -27.91 -10.31 21.22
N GLU A 400 -28.76 -10.23 20.19
CA GLU A 400 -29.03 -11.35 19.28
C GLU A 400 -27.81 -11.75 18.45
N VAL A 401 -27.02 -10.79 18.01
CA VAL A 401 -25.80 -11.05 17.24
C VAL A 401 -24.70 -11.68 18.11
N GLU A 402 -24.58 -11.25 19.35
CA GLU A 402 -23.62 -11.83 20.30
C GLU A 402 -24.02 -13.23 20.74
N SER A 403 -25.31 -13.48 20.97
CA SER A 403 -25.85 -14.82 21.28
C SER A 403 -25.60 -15.79 20.15
N LYS A 404 -25.93 -15.43 18.91
CA LYS A 404 -25.64 -16.26 17.70
C LYS A 404 -24.15 -16.54 17.51
N LYS A 405 -23.26 -15.60 17.87
CA LYS A 405 -21.79 -15.83 17.85
C LYS A 405 -21.34 -16.83 18.91
N ALA A 406 -21.92 -16.75 20.10
CA ALA A 406 -21.62 -17.67 21.21
C ALA A 406 -22.09 -19.10 20.90
N GLU A 407 -23.29 -19.27 20.35
CA GLU A 407 -23.86 -20.56 19.92
C GLU A 407 -23.02 -21.21 18.83
N ASN A 408 -22.63 -20.47 17.79
CA ASN A 408 -21.78 -20.98 16.71
C ASN A 408 -20.38 -21.38 17.21
N LYS A 409 -19.81 -20.68 18.18
CA LYS A 409 -18.54 -21.02 18.81
C LYS A 409 -18.65 -22.30 19.65
N ALA A 410 -19.75 -22.47 20.37
CA ALA A 410 -20.04 -23.67 21.16
C ALA A 410 -20.28 -24.90 20.27
N ALA A 411 -20.99 -24.76 19.13
CA ALA A 411 -21.20 -25.81 18.15
C ALA A 411 -19.90 -26.28 17.51
N HIS A 412 -19.01 -25.33 17.14
CA HIS A 412 -17.71 -25.66 16.55
C HIS A 412 -16.79 -26.40 17.53
N ASN A 413 -16.81 -26.05 18.82
CA ASN A 413 -16.05 -26.73 19.87
C ASN A 413 -16.60 -28.12 20.21
N ARG A 414 -17.90 -28.38 20.02
CA ARG A 414 -18.51 -29.71 20.19
C ARG A 414 -18.18 -30.65 19.05
N GLY A 415 -18.07 -30.15 17.79
CA GLY A 415 -17.65 -30.95 16.63
C GLY A 415 -16.21 -31.44 16.68
N GLY A 416 -15.30 -30.68 17.31
CA GLY A 416 -13.87 -31.04 17.46
C GLY A 416 -13.60 -32.11 18.51
N ARG A 417 -14.50 -32.32 19.50
CA ARG A 417 -14.31 -33.31 20.56
C ARG A 417 -14.72 -34.75 20.20
N ASN A 418 -15.54 -34.93 19.17
CA ASN A 418 -15.97 -36.28 18.75
C ASN A 418 -14.98 -36.99 17.82
N ASN A 419 -14.03 -36.29 17.21
CA ASN A 419 -13.01 -36.93 16.34
C ASN A 419 -11.75 -37.39 17.09
N SER A 420 -11.59 -37.07 18.39
CA SER A 420 -10.42 -37.53 19.19
C SER A 420 -10.68 -38.75 20.06
N ARG A 421 -11.93 -39.33 20.03
CA ARG A 421 -12.27 -40.49 20.87
C ARG A 421 -12.34 -41.84 20.14
N SER A 422 -12.06 -41.93 18.85
CA SER A 422 -12.15 -43.16 18.06
C SER A 422 -10.80 -43.81 17.70
N GLN A 423 -9.67 -43.38 18.32
CA GLN A 423 -8.35 -43.98 18.08
C GLN A 423 -7.61 -44.46 19.35
N SER A 424 -8.31 -44.97 20.33
CA SER A 424 -7.67 -45.68 21.46
C SER A 424 -8.47 -46.90 21.83
N ASN A 425 -8.32 -48.00 21.06
CA ASN A 425 -8.49 -49.40 21.53
C ASN A 425 -8.09 -50.33 20.37
N LYS A 426 -6.82 -50.74 20.35
CA LYS A 426 -6.38 -52.03 19.84
C LYS A 426 -5.41 -52.62 20.87
N PRO A 427 -5.63 -53.86 21.36
CA PRO A 427 -4.78 -54.48 22.34
C PRO A 427 -3.48 -54.99 21.68
N SER A 428 -2.38 -54.82 22.39
CA SER A 428 -1.08 -55.39 22.12
C SER A 428 -1.16 -56.92 22.24
N GLN A 429 -0.81 -57.68 21.20
CA GLN A 429 -0.40 -59.10 21.30
C GLN A 429 1.13 -59.17 21.18
N ASP A 430 1.65 -59.73 22.22
CA ASP A 430 3.01 -60.16 22.46
C ASP A 430 3.37 -61.38 21.57
N GLY A 431 4.61 -61.49 21.11
CA GLY A 431 5.03 -62.63 20.29
C GLY A 431 6.50 -62.59 19.83
N SER A 432 7.40 -62.77 20.77
CA SER A 432 8.74 -63.41 20.75
C SER A 432 9.41 -63.81 19.42
N LYS A 433 10.73 -63.52 19.40
CA LYS A 433 11.87 -64.26 18.89
C LYS A 433 12.03 -64.48 17.39
N LYS A 434 13.12 -63.95 16.79
CA LYS A 434 14.33 -64.72 16.45
C LYS A 434 15.44 -63.82 15.83
N ARG A 435 16.62 -63.95 16.43
CA ARG A 435 17.94 -63.57 15.87
C ARG A 435 18.20 -64.32 14.55
N ARG A 436 18.82 -63.66 13.59
CA ARG A 436 19.85 -64.21 12.73
C ARG A 436 20.78 -63.18 12.16
N ASN A 437 22.06 -63.29 12.51
CA ASN A 437 23.20 -62.68 11.80
C ASN A 437 23.20 -63.09 10.32
N PHE A 438 23.68 -62.21 9.42
CA PHE A 438 24.84 -62.63 8.56
C PHE A 438 25.45 -61.35 7.91
N ARG A 439 26.76 -61.37 7.89
CA ARG A 439 27.75 -60.55 7.20
C ARG A 439 27.47 -60.41 5.68
N ARG A 440 27.64 -59.28 5.09
CA ARG A 440 28.82 -58.87 4.27
C ARG A 440 28.68 -57.36 3.94
#